data_d18eef5277b07d5ff4ea0eedc3baf2fd
#
_entry.id   d18eef5277b07d5ff4ea0eedc3baf2fd
#
_cell.length_a   1.000
_cell.length_b   1.000
_cell.length_c   1.000
_cell.angle_alpha   90.00
_cell.angle_beta   90.00
_cell.angle_gamma   90.00
#
_symmetry.space_group_name_H-M   'P 1'
#
loop_
_entity.id
_entity.type
_entity.pdbx_description
1 polymer ?
#
loop_
_entity_poly.entity_id
_entity_poly.type
_entity_poly.pdbx_seq_one_letter_code
_entity_poly.pdbx_strand_id
1 'polypeptide(L)'
;MDSNFNSLSQIEQTINGSRKISNYIIGGMLTIGGVGFILASLSSYTGRDLLPLGNPSSLLFVPQGLIMGAYGVIASLLNFYLWYMVWVNFGSGYNRFDKDSKVVEITRIGLFKKVEVKVNFDEIKSVKLDISEGFNPRRRIALVLKGRKKILPLSGAGELKPLLQVE
;
A
#
# COMPACT_ATOMS: atom_id res chain seq x y z
N MET A 1 -16.61 27.27 -10.61
CA MET A 1 -16.90 25.82 -10.68
C MET A 1 -17.17 25.25 -9.27
N ASP A 2 -17.88 25.98 -8.39
CA ASP A 2 -17.90 25.63 -6.95
C ASP A 2 -19.21 25.91 -6.22
N SER A 3 -20.34 25.93 -6.96
CA SER A 3 -21.66 26.13 -6.35
C SER A 3 -22.32 24.84 -5.82
N ASN A 4 -21.74 23.65 -6.10
CA ASN A 4 -22.35 22.37 -5.72
C ASN A 4 -21.89 21.81 -4.36
N PHE A 5 -20.81 22.33 -3.77
CA PHE A 5 -20.32 21.82 -2.48
C PHE A 5 -21.18 22.24 -1.28
N ASN A 6 -21.91 23.35 -1.37
CA ASN A 6 -22.76 23.83 -0.29
C ASN A 6 -24.09 23.10 -0.14
N SER A 7 -24.52 22.36 -1.14
CA SER A 7 -25.80 21.62 -1.15
C SER A 7 -25.70 20.16 -0.70
N LEU A 8 -24.49 19.63 -0.55
CA LEU A 8 -24.29 18.24 -0.14
C LEU A 8 -24.24 18.16 1.40
N SER A 9 -25.21 17.48 1.99
CA SER A 9 -25.21 17.18 3.43
C SER A 9 -24.11 16.19 3.81
N GLN A 10 -23.68 15.34 2.87
CA GLN A 10 -22.65 14.31 3.06
C GLN A 10 -21.61 14.36 1.94
N ILE A 11 -20.34 14.34 2.32
CA ILE A 11 -19.20 14.24 1.40
C ILE A 11 -18.46 12.97 1.73
N GLU A 12 -18.28 12.11 0.72
CA GLU A 12 -17.51 10.88 0.83
C GLU A 12 -16.26 10.96 -0.04
N GLN A 13 -15.09 10.76 0.56
CA GLN A 13 -13.81 10.70 -0.12
C GLN A 13 -13.23 9.30 -0.01
N THR A 14 -13.14 8.60 -1.15
CA THR A 14 -12.51 7.28 -1.22
C THR A 14 -10.99 7.39 -1.22
N ILE A 15 -10.32 6.50 -0.51
CA ILE A 15 -8.87 6.40 -0.44
C ILE A 15 -8.42 5.11 -1.08
N ASN A 16 -7.50 5.26 -2.05
CA ASN A 16 -6.90 4.13 -2.73
C ASN A 16 -5.94 3.38 -1.80
N GLY A 17 -6.07 2.06 -1.78
CA GLY A 17 -5.20 1.17 -1.02
C GLY A 17 -4.02 0.64 -1.84
N SER A 18 -3.68 -0.62 -1.58
CA SER A 18 -2.56 -1.32 -2.22
C SER A 18 -2.84 -1.77 -3.66
N ARG A 19 -4.07 -1.64 -4.18
CA ARG A 19 -4.42 -1.96 -5.58
C ARG A 19 -3.95 -0.88 -6.56
N LYS A 20 -2.66 -0.54 -6.50
CA LYS A 20 -2.02 0.39 -7.43
C LYS A 20 -1.32 -0.42 -8.53
N ILE A 21 -1.34 0.10 -9.76
CA ILE A 21 -0.68 -0.52 -10.92
C ILE A 21 0.78 -0.89 -10.61
N SER A 22 1.51 -0.01 -9.89
CA SER A 22 2.89 -0.29 -9.50
C SER A 22 3.05 -1.58 -8.68
N ASN A 23 2.10 -1.88 -7.78
CA ASN A 23 2.16 -3.10 -6.97
C ASN A 23 1.91 -4.36 -7.79
N TYR A 24 1.04 -4.29 -8.81
CA TYR A 24 0.85 -5.39 -9.75
C TYR A 24 2.11 -5.65 -10.59
N ILE A 25 2.77 -4.58 -11.07
CA ILE A 25 4.01 -4.69 -11.84
C ILE A 25 5.11 -5.30 -10.98
N ILE A 26 5.32 -4.78 -9.76
CA ILE A 26 6.33 -5.28 -8.83
C ILE A 26 6.03 -6.73 -8.45
N GLY A 27 4.76 -7.07 -8.16
CA GLY A 27 4.34 -8.43 -7.86
C GLY A 27 4.60 -9.39 -9.02
N GLY A 28 4.31 -8.98 -10.25
CA GLY A 28 4.62 -9.75 -11.45
C GLY A 28 6.12 -10.00 -11.63
N MET A 29 6.95 -8.97 -11.48
CA MET A 29 8.40 -9.11 -11.54
C MET A 29 8.95 -10.04 -10.45
N LEU A 30 8.47 -9.91 -9.22
CA LEU A 30 8.86 -10.79 -8.12
C LEU A 30 8.40 -12.22 -8.34
N THR A 31 7.23 -12.44 -8.96
CA THR A 31 6.74 -13.78 -9.30
C THR A 31 7.70 -14.45 -10.30
N ILE A 32 7.99 -13.76 -11.40
CA ILE A 32 8.86 -14.28 -12.45
C ILE A 32 10.27 -14.54 -11.91
N GLY A 33 10.84 -13.57 -11.17
CA GLY A 33 12.17 -13.67 -10.59
C GLY A 33 12.27 -14.77 -9.54
N GLY A 34 11.33 -14.82 -8.58
CA GLY A 34 11.31 -15.81 -7.51
C GLY A 34 11.18 -17.25 -8.04
N VAL A 35 10.22 -17.48 -8.94
CA VAL A 35 10.04 -18.78 -9.60
C VAL A 35 11.25 -19.13 -10.46
N GLY A 36 11.79 -18.17 -11.22
CA GLY A 36 12.97 -18.36 -12.04
C GLY A 36 14.18 -18.80 -11.23
N PHE A 37 14.44 -18.16 -10.09
CA PHE A 37 15.54 -18.54 -9.21
C PHE A 37 15.35 -19.92 -8.57
N ILE A 38 14.14 -20.28 -8.18
CA ILE A 38 13.82 -21.62 -7.67
C ILE A 38 14.06 -22.67 -8.75
N LEU A 39 13.55 -22.44 -9.96
CA LEU A 39 13.73 -23.38 -11.07
C LEU A 39 15.20 -23.51 -11.48
N ALA A 40 15.97 -22.40 -11.47
CA ALA A 40 17.40 -22.45 -11.74
C ALA A 40 18.16 -23.24 -10.67
N SER A 41 17.82 -23.08 -9.40
CA SER A 41 18.40 -23.87 -8.30
C SER A 41 18.08 -25.35 -8.45
N LEU A 42 16.84 -25.70 -8.76
CA LEU A 42 16.42 -27.08 -9.00
C LEU A 42 17.08 -27.66 -10.23
N SER A 43 17.28 -26.89 -11.31
CA SER A 43 17.99 -27.30 -12.50
C SER A 43 19.44 -27.65 -12.16
N SER A 44 20.13 -26.78 -11.40
CA SER A 44 21.51 -27.04 -10.93
C SER A 44 21.60 -28.28 -10.03
N TYR A 45 20.59 -28.52 -9.20
CA TYR A 45 20.57 -29.71 -8.32
C TYR A 45 20.31 -31.01 -9.08
N THR A 46 19.37 -31.00 -10.05
CA THR A 46 18.94 -32.18 -10.77
C THR A 46 19.78 -32.48 -12.01
N GLY A 47 20.63 -31.53 -12.44
CA GLY A 47 21.38 -31.61 -13.69
C GLY A 47 20.51 -31.58 -14.95
N ARG A 48 19.26 -31.04 -14.85
CA ARG A 48 18.31 -30.90 -15.96
C ARG A 48 17.85 -29.47 -16.07
N ASP A 49 17.82 -28.92 -17.28
CA ASP A 49 17.34 -27.58 -17.52
C ASP A 49 15.82 -27.51 -17.41
N LEU A 50 15.30 -26.87 -16.36
CA LEU A 50 13.87 -26.63 -16.11
C LEU A 50 13.42 -25.26 -16.62
N LEU A 51 14.38 -24.40 -16.99
CA LEU A 51 14.12 -23.09 -17.57
C LEU A 51 14.27 -23.14 -19.09
N PRO A 52 13.43 -22.41 -19.84
CA PRO A 52 13.55 -22.34 -21.29
C PRO A 52 14.73 -21.49 -21.78
N LEU A 53 15.35 -20.74 -20.86
CA LEU A 53 16.46 -19.82 -21.13
C LEU A 53 17.67 -20.15 -20.28
N GLY A 54 18.84 -20.20 -20.91
CA GLY A 54 20.11 -20.52 -20.26
C GLY A 54 20.26 -22.02 -19.95
N ASN A 55 21.42 -22.38 -19.38
CA ASN A 55 21.76 -23.74 -18.99
C ASN A 55 22.08 -23.80 -17.48
N PRO A 56 21.10 -23.61 -16.60
CA PRO A 56 21.35 -23.60 -15.17
C PRO A 56 21.77 -24.98 -14.63
N SER A 57 21.55 -26.06 -15.39
CA SER A 57 22.04 -27.40 -15.07
C SER A 57 23.58 -27.51 -15.06
N SER A 58 24.28 -26.61 -15.78
CA SER A 58 25.73 -26.54 -15.81
C SER A 58 26.37 -25.86 -14.61
N LEU A 59 25.54 -25.17 -13.78
CA LEU A 59 26.00 -24.47 -12.58
C LEU A 59 26.28 -25.46 -11.46
N LEU A 60 27.33 -25.20 -10.68
CA LEU A 60 27.61 -25.96 -9.46
C LEU A 60 26.51 -25.68 -8.43
N PHE A 61 25.86 -26.74 -7.93
CA PHE A 61 24.82 -26.56 -6.93
C PHE A 61 25.33 -25.87 -5.68
N VAL A 62 26.51 -26.25 -5.19
CA VAL A 62 27.16 -25.54 -4.07
C VAL A 62 28.40 -24.81 -4.63
N PRO A 63 28.47 -23.47 -4.49
CA PRO A 63 27.53 -22.58 -3.75
C PRO A 63 26.43 -21.98 -4.61
N GLN A 64 26.52 -21.99 -5.94
CA GLN A 64 25.72 -21.14 -6.83
C GLN A 64 24.22 -21.48 -6.82
N GLY A 65 23.86 -22.73 -7.07
CA GLY A 65 22.48 -23.19 -7.07
C GLY A 65 21.80 -23.01 -5.71
N LEU A 66 22.54 -23.25 -4.62
CA LEU A 66 22.02 -23.05 -3.26
C LEU A 66 21.68 -21.59 -2.96
N ILE A 67 22.57 -20.67 -3.36
CA ILE A 67 22.35 -19.23 -3.18
C ILE A 67 21.14 -18.77 -4.01
N MET A 68 21.04 -19.22 -5.26
CA MET A 68 19.87 -18.92 -6.11
C MET A 68 18.58 -19.43 -5.48
N GLY A 69 18.58 -20.65 -4.95
CA GLY A 69 17.44 -21.21 -4.24
C GLY A 69 17.02 -20.37 -3.02
N ALA A 70 17.98 -19.93 -2.22
CA ALA A 70 17.72 -19.08 -1.07
C ALA A 70 17.08 -17.74 -1.48
N TYR A 71 17.62 -17.07 -2.50
CA TYR A 71 17.01 -15.85 -3.04
C TYR A 71 15.62 -16.11 -3.63
N GLY A 72 15.43 -17.20 -4.34
CA GLY A 72 14.12 -17.59 -4.89
C GLY A 72 13.07 -17.79 -3.80
N VAL A 73 13.42 -18.46 -2.71
CA VAL A 73 12.51 -18.65 -1.56
C VAL A 73 12.17 -17.32 -0.90
N ILE A 74 13.17 -16.48 -0.61
CA ILE A 74 12.94 -15.16 0.02
C ILE A 74 12.06 -14.29 -0.89
N ALA A 75 12.38 -14.21 -2.18
CA ALA A 75 11.59 -13.46 -3.14
C ALA A 75 10.14 -13.95 -3.22
N SER A 76 9.93 -15.27 -3.20
CA SER A 76 8.59 -15.87 -3.23
C SER A 76 7.78 -15.56 -1.97
N LEU A 77 8.40 -15.57 -0.80
CA LEU A 77 7.73 -15.18 0.46
C LEU A 77 7.32 -13.71 0.46
N LEU A 78 8.22 -12.82 0.01
CA LEU A 78 7.91 -11.39 -0.13
C LEU A 78 6.80 -11.15 -1.16
N ASN A 79 6.83 -11.88 -2.27
CA ASN A 79 5.83 -11.82 -3.31
C ASN A 79 4.45 -12.29 -2.80
N PHE A 80 4.40 -13.39 -2.07
CA PHE A 80 3.17 -13.88 -1.45
C PHE A 80 2.56 -12.85 -0.50
N TYR A 81 3.40 -12.21 0.34
CA TYR A 81 2.97 -11.12 1.22
C TYR A 81 2.44 -9.92 0.43
N LEU A 82 3.11 -9.53 -0.65
CA LEU A 82 2.67 -8.42 -1.50
C LEU A 82 1.32 -8.71 -2.15
N TRP A 83 1.13 -9.91 -2.73
CA TRP A 83 -0.14 -10.32 -3.32
C TRP A 83 -1.26 -10.38 -2.28
N TYR A 84 -0.96 -10.83 -1.06
CA TYR A 84 -1.92 -10.80 0.05
C TYR A 84 -2.37 -9.37 0.35
N MET A 85 -1.43 -8.40 0.43
CA MET A 85 -1.78 -6.99 0.66
C MET A 85 -2.64 -6.42 -0.48
N VAL A 86 -2.34 -6.75 -1.73
CA VAL A 86 -3.12 -6.34 -2.90
C VAL A 86 -4.51 -6.97 -2.87
N TRP A 87 -4.62 -8.23 -2.50
CA TRP A 87 -5.89 -8.94 -2.40
C TRP A 87 -6.81 -8.32 -1.35
N VAL A 88 -6.29 -8.08 -0.15
CA VAL A 88 -7.03 -7.43 0.95
C VAL A 88 -7.29 -5.95 0.67
N ASN A 89 -6.63 -5.35 -0.34
CA ASN A 89 -6.64 -3.92 -0.61
C ASN A 89 -6.21 -3.09 0.59
N PHE A 90 -5.10 -3.47 1.20
CA PHE A 90 -4.57 -2.85 2.41
C PHE A 90 -4.43 -1.33 2.28
N GLY A 91 -4.85 -0.61 3.32
CA GLY A 91 -4.77 0.85 3.40
C GLY A 91 -5.86 1.59 2.62
N SER A 92 -6.76 0.89 1.92
CA SER A 92 -7.94 1.51 1.33
C SER A 92 -8.97 1.89 2.39
N GLY A 93 -9.91 2.73 2.01
CA GLY A 93 -10.99 3.12 2.87
C GLY A 93 -11.74 4.33 2.34
N TYR A 94 -12.49 4.96 3.21
CA TYR A 94 -13.19 6.20 2.90
C TYR A 94 -13.20 7.13 4.10
N ASN A 95 -13.32 8.43 3.82
CA ASN A 95 -13.66 9.45 4.79
C ASN A 95 -15.05 9.94 4.44
N ARG A 96 -15.97 9.87 5.39
CA ARG A 96 -17.31 10.44 5.26
C ARG A 96 -17.43 11.62 6.20
N PHE A 97 -17.81 12.76 5.64
CA PHE A 97 -18.07 13.98 6.37
C PHE A 97 -19.58 14.22 6.31
N ASP A 98 -20.23 14.13 7.45
CA ASP A 98 -21.67 14.39 7.58
C ASP A 98 -21.87 15.71 8.30
N LYS A 99 -22.47 16.68 7.58
CA LYS A 99 -22.74 18.02 8.12
C LYS A 99 -23.95 18.03 9.06
N ASP A 100 -24.92 17.16 8.81
CA ASP A 100 -26.17 17.14 9.58
C ASP A 100 -25.93 16.53 10.96
N SER A 101 -25.22 15.39 11.03
CA SER A 101 -24.84 14.76 12.29
C SER A 101 -23.59 15.34 12.92
N LYS A 102 -22.86 16.23 12.21
CA LYS A 102 -21.57 16.83 12.60
C LYS A 102 -20.52 15.78 12.99
N VAL A 103 -20.47 14.70 12.23
CA VAL A 103 -19.55 13.57 12.47
C VAL A 103 -18.64 13.36 11.27
N VAL A 104 -17.36 13.11 11.56
CA VAL A 104 -16.39 12.58 10.60
C VAL A 104 -16.20 11.09 10.86
N GLU A 105 -16.47 10.27 9.86
CA GLU A 105 -16.24 8.84 9.90
C GLU A 105 -15.04 8.48 9.00
N ILE A 106 -14.00 7.92 9.61
CA ILE A 106 -12.77 7.52 8.94
C ILE A 106 -12.69 6.01 8.98
N THR A 107 -12.76 5.40 7.81
CA THR A 107 -12.64 3.95 7.67
C THR A 107 -11.35 3.60 6.94
N ARG A 108 -10.61 2.60 7.45
CA ARG A 108 -9.40 2.06 6.84
C ARG A 108 -9.39 0.54 6.90
N ILE A 109 -8.98 -0.08 5.81
CA ILE A 109 -8.78 -1.52 5.74
C ILE A 109 -7.36 -1.83 6.21
N GLY A 110 -7.25 -2.50 7.35
CA GLY A 110 -5.98 -3.04 7.87
C GLY A 110 -5.71 -4.44 7.33
N LEU A 111 -4.60 -5.05 7.76
CA LEU A 111 -4.21 -6.41 7.35
C LEU A 111 -5.21 -7.48 7.78
N PHE A 112 -5.78 -7.36 8.98
CA PHE A 112 -6.66 -8.39 9.56
C PHE A 112 -8.05 -7.86 9.90
N LYS A 113 -8.21 -6.54 10.01
CA LYS A 113 -9.49 -5.94 10.37
C LYS A 113 -9.67 -4.56 9.77
N LYS A 114 -10.92 -4.20 9.59
CA LYS A 114 -11.36 -2.84 9.26
C LYS A 114 -11.28 -1.98 10.54
N VAL A 115 -10.67 -0.82 10.43
CA VAL A 115 -10.59 0.17 11.51
C VAL A 115 -11.53 1.31 11.17
N GLU A 116 -12.49 1.58 12.06
CA GLU A 116 -13.43 2.67 11.94
C GLU A 116 -13.23 3.63 13.11
N VAL A 117 -13.13 4.92 12.79
CA VAL A 117 -12.99 5.98 13.79
C VAL A 117 -14.05 7.02 13.49
N LYS A 118 -14.92 7.30 14.47
CA LYS A 118 -15.91 8.36 14.41
C LYS A 118 -15.47 9.49 15.33
N VAL A 119 -15.52 10.73 14.82
CA VAL A 119 -15.09 11.92 15.53
C VAL A 119 -16.14 13.01 15.32
N ASN A 120 -16.60 13.63 16.40
CA ASN A 120 -17.48 14.79 16.31
C ASN A 120 -16.70 16.03 15.88
N PHE A 121 -17.34 16.93 15.13
CA PHE A 121 -16.70 18.18 14.71
C PHE A 121 -16.19 19.01 15.89
N ASP A 122 -16.89 18.97 17.03
CA ASP A 122 -16.51 19.70 18.24
C ASP A 122 -15.20 19.20 18.87
N GLU A 123 -14.82 17.95 18.60
CA GLU A 123 -13.55 17.36 19.03
C GLU A 123 -12.37 17.74 18.14
N ILE A 124 -12.62 18.32 16.97
CA ILE A 124 -11.59 18.73 16.04
C ILE A 124 -11.03 20.07 16.47
N LYS A 125 -9.71 20.12 16.69
CA LYS A 125 -9.01 21.35 17.02
C LYS A 125 -8.60 22.12 15.77
N SER A 126 -8.01 21.40 14.80
CA SER A 126 -7.51 21.96 13.55
C SER A 126 -7.24 20.86 12.52
N VAL A 127 -7.19 21.28 11.27
CA VAL A 127 -6.67 20.46 10.16
C VAL A 127 -5.20 20.83 9.97
N LYS A 128 -4.31 19.84 9.92
CA LYS A 128 -2.88 20.03 9.73
C LYS A 128 -2.44 19.38 8.42
N LEU A 129 -1.70 20.13 7.62
CA LEU A 129 -0.97 19.62 6.50
C LEU A 129 0.43 19.19 7.00
N ASP A 130 0.69 17.90 6.97
CA ASP A 130 1.98 17.32 7.32
C ASP A 130 2.79 17.11 6.03
N ILE A 131 3.82 17.91 5.87
CA ILE A 131 4.73 17.86 4.73
C ILE A 131 6.02 17.22 5.21
N SER A 132 6.31 16.02 4.71
CA SER A 132 7.59 15.37 4.91
C SER A 132 8.45 15.64 3.69
N GLU A 133 9.49 16.45 3.87
CA GLU A 133 10.51 16.74 2.85
C GLU A 133 11.59 15.67 2.91
N GLY A 134 12.17 15.28 1.74
CA GLY A 134 13.23 14.30 1.66
C GLY A 134 13.20 13.53 0.34
N PHE A 135 13.88 12.40 0.30
CA PHE A 135 14.02 11.55 -0.88
C PHE A 135 12.68 11.04 -1.45
N ASN A 136 11.64 10.99 -0.62
CA ASN A 136 10.28 10.63 -1.01
C ASN A 136 9.29 11.61 -0.33
N PRO A 137 9.08 12.81 -0.90
CA PRO A 137 8.25 13.83 -0.30
C PRO A 137 6.80 13.33 -0.20
N ARG A 138 6.22 13.49 0.99
CA ARG A 138 4.85 13.06 1.26
C ARG A 138 4.07 14.22 1.86
N ARG A 139 2.87 14.45 1.35
CA ARG A 139 1.92 15.41 1.90
C ARG A 139 0.73 14.63 2.47
N ARG A 140 0.40 14.90 3.73
CA ARG A 140 -0.71 14.24 4.41
C ARG A 140 -1.59 15.30 5.04
N ILE A 141 -2.88 15.20 4.80
CA ILE A 141 -3.87 15.97 5.54
C ILE A 141 -4.27 15.15 6.76
N ALA A 142 -4.24 15.78 7.93
CA ALA A 142 -4.54 15.12 9.19
C ALA A 142 -5.40 16.00 10.09
N LEU A 143 -6.32 15.38 10.84
CA LEU A 143 -7.11 16.03 11.87
C LEU A 143 -6.35 15.98 13.20
N VAL A 144 -6.26 17.13 13.85
CA VAL A 144 -5.75 17.26 15.22
C VAL A 144 -6.96 17.34 16.16
N LEU A 145 -7.03 16.42 17.12
CA LEU A 145 -8.12 16.36 18.08
C LEU A 145 -7.81 17.15 19.35
N LYS A 146 -8.84 17.73 19.96
CA LYS A 146 -8.77 18.39 21.27
C LYS A 146 -8.48 17.33 22.36
N GLY A 147 -7.51 17.60 23.25
CA GLY A 147 -7.24 16.75 24.40
C GLY A 147 -6.54 15.41 24.10
N ARG A 148 -6.29 15.05 22.86
CA ARG A 148 -5.55 13.85 22.50
C ARG A 148 -4.35 14.21 21.61
N LYS A 149 -3.16 13.66 21.93
CA LYS A 149 -1.98 13.75 21.03
C LYS A 149 -2.16 12.91 19.75
N LYS A 150 -3.38 12.49 19.44
CA LYS A 150 -3.66 11.60 18.32
C LYS A 150 -4.00 12.43 17.09
N ILE A 151 -3.15 12.31 16.08
CA ILE A 151 -3.33 12.87 14.75
C ILE A 151 -3.98 11.78 13.88
N LEU A 152 -5.15 12.07 13.30
CA LEU A 152 -5.86 11.14 12.43
C LEU A 152 -5.59 11.50 10.96
N PRO A 153 -4.89 10.64 10.19
CA PRO A 153 -4.64 10.92 8.78
C PRO A 153 -5.93 10.80 7.97
N LEU A 154 -6.26 11.84 7.20
CA LEU A 154 -7.37 11.85 6.25
C LEU A 154 -6.95 11.37 4.87
N SER A 155 -5.71 11.63 4.45
CA SER A 155 -5.19 11.20 3.15
C SER A 155 -4.50 9.85 3.24
N GLY A 156 -4.54 9.06 2.14
CA GLY A 156 -3.76 7.83 2.00
C GLY A 156 -2.25 8.09 2.00
N ALA A 157 -1.46 7.13 2.46
CA ALA A 157 -0.02 7.22 2.39
C ALA A 157 0.43 7.19 0.91
N GLY A 158 1.14 8.23 0.48
CA GLY A 158 1.74 8.29 -0.86
C GLY A 158 0.89 8.97 -1.95
N GLU A 159 -0.24 9.58 -1.63
CA GLU A 159 -0.93 10.46 -2.57
C GLU A 159 -0.34 11.87 -2.49
N LEU A 160 0.36 12.27 -3.55
CA LEU A 160 0.70 13.67 -3.80
C LEU A 160 -0.54 14.35 -4.36
N LYS A 161 -1.39 14.92 -3.49
CA LYS A 161 -2.46 15.79 -3.97
C LYS A 161 -1.88 17.15 -4.35
N PRO A 162 -2.27 17.72 -5.53
CA PRO A 162 -1.89 19.08 -5.86
C PRO A 162 -2.36 20.06 -4.79
N LEU A 163 -1.56 21.08 -4.51
CA LEU A 163 -1.85 22.10 -3.49
C LEU A 163 -3.22 22.78 -3.66
N LEU A 164 -3.69 22.90 -4.91
CA LEU A 164 -5.00 23.48 -5.27
C LEU A 164 -6.21 22.65 -4.78
N GLN A 165 -6.02 21.44 -4.26
CA GLN A 165 -7.12 20.64 -3.69
C GLN A 165 -7.15 20.69 -2.15
N VAL A 166 -6.29 21.49 -1.54
CA VAL A 166 -6.12 21.58 -0.09
C VAL A 166 -6.70 22.89 0.47
N GLU A 167 -6.98 23.88 -0.40
CA GLU A 167 -7.73 25.09 -0.08
C GLU A 167 -9.26 24.81 -0.18
#